data_461157371388741da8e6700f2e9efd04
#
_entry.id   461157371388741da8e6700f2e9efd04
#
_cell.length_a   1.000
_cell.length_b   1.000
_cell.length_c   1.000
_cell.angle_alpha   90.00
_cell.angle_beta   90.00
_cell.angle_gamma   90.00
#
_symmetry.space_group_name_H-M   'P 1'
#
loop_
_entity.id
_entity.type
_entity.pdbx_description
1 polymer ?
#
loop_
_entity_poly.entity_id
_entity_poly.type
_entity_poly.pdbx_seq_one_letter_code
_entity_poly.pdbx_strand_id
1 'polypeptide(L)'
;MKKVSTLLLCMLLICSLLVPAAAQDTVSAQTVSTQTIDLGDGWTVTEELIINDQARTASRAATKKQSFSKNGEAIADIAITGVFRYDGSTVSVSSKVVSQKDTYNGWSFTQNSFTSSGGTITLTGKLTKPLRVSGSVNMKLTCDKNGNIS
;
A
#
# COMPACT_ATOMS: atom_id res chain seq x y z
N MET A 1 -40.14 -65.32 -19.05
CA MET A 1 -40.97 -64.55 -18.13
C MET A 1 -40.11 -63.91 -17.08
N LYS A 2 -40.46 -62.68 -16.79
CA LYS A 2 -40.00 -61.71 -15.72
C LYS A 2 -38.79 -60.87 -16.07
N LYS A 3 -39.17 -59.75 -16.63
CA LYS A 3 -38.41 -58.48 -16.63
C LYS A 3 -38.36 -57.98 -15.18
N VAL A 4 -37.21 -57.83 -14.62
CA VAL A 4 -37.00 -57.08 -13.36
C VAL A 4 -35.94 -56.01 -13.62
N SER A 5 -36.45 -54.88 -13.91
CA SER A 5 -36.22 -53.56 -13.43
C SER A 5 -34.78 -53.14 -13.21
N THR A 6 -34.22 -52.61 -14.29
CA THR A 6 -32.95 -51.87 -14.35
C THR A 6 -33.10 -50.41 -13.85
N LEU A 7 -33.94 -50.18 -12.83
CA LEU A 7 -34.32 -48.84 -12.41
C LEU A 7 -33.77 -48.44 -11.02
N LEU A 8 -32.78 -49.15 -10.50
CA LEU A 8 -32.26 -48.89 -9.14
C LEU A 8 -30.76 -48.60 -9.12
N LEU A 9 -30.14 -48.27 -10.24
CA LEU A 9 -28.70 -47.98 -10.25
C LEU A 9 -28.33 -46.58 -10.72
N CYS A 10 -29.29 -45.67 -10.84
CA CYS A 10 -29.02 -44.28 -11.24
C CYS A 10 -29.21 -43.24 -10.14
N MET A 11 -29.37 -43.64 -8.87
CA MET A 11 -29.69 -42.72 -7.78
C MET A 11 -28.56 -42.53 -6.75
N LEU A 12 -27.35 -42.94 -7.04
CA LEU A 12 -26.25 -42.89 -6.07
C LEU A 12 -24.96 -42.21 -6.57
N LEU A 13 -25.05 -41.30 -7.55
CA LEU A 13 -23.87 -40.60 -8.05
C LEU A 13 -24.09 -39.10 -8.24
N ILE A 14 -24.91 -38.47 -7.37
CA ILE A 14 -24.94 -37.02 -7.22
C ILE A 14 -24.58 -36.70 -5.77
N CYS A 15 -23.43 -37.18 -5.33
CA CYS A 15 -22.72 -36.57 -4.23
C CYS A 15 -21.93 -35.41 -4.83
N SER A 16 -22.64 -34.29 -5.07
CA SER A 16 -22.09 -33.00 -5.43
C SER A 16 -20.95 -32.68 -4.49
N LEU A 17 -19.77 -32.54 -5.04
CA LEU A 17 -18.65 -31.83 -4.46
C LEU A 17 -19.06 -30.38 -4.26
N LEU A 18 -19.72 -30.07 -3.16
CA LEU A 18 -19.77 -28.76 -2.58
C LEU A 18 -18.36 -28.45 -2.07
N VAL A 19 -17.47 -28.08 -2.99
CA VAL A 19 -16.25 -27.36 -2.63
C VAL A 19 -16.75 -26.02 -2.08
N PRO A 20 -16.55 -25.70 -0.79
CA PRO A 20 -16.82 -24.36 -0.32
C PRO A 20 -15.93 -23.44 -1.14
N ALA A 21 -16.53 -22.56 -1.94
CA ALA A 21 -15.84 -21.47 -2.55
C ALA A 21 -15.19 -20.70 -1.39
N ALA A 22 -13.88 -20.86 -1.23
CA ALA A 22 -13.11 -20.00 -0.35
C ALA A 22 -13.39 -18.59 -0.83
N ALA A 23 -14.07 -17.79 -0.01
CA ALA A 23 -14.26 -16.39 -0.26
C ALA A 23 -12.85 -15.82 -0.41
N GLN A 24 -12.47 -15.46 -1.64
CA GLN A 24 -11.31 -14.64 -1.88
C GLN A 24 -11.64 -13.30 -1.25
N ASP A 25 -11.05 -13.01 -0.08
CA ASP A 25 -11.03 -11.68 0.49
C ASP A 25 -10.38 -10.76 -0.55
N THR A 26 -11.21 -10.11 -1.33
CA THR A 26 -10.76 -9.06 -2.25
C THR A 26 -10.28 -7.90 -1.38
N VAL A 27 -8.96 -7.78 -1.24
CA VAL A 27 -8.32 -6.63 -0.61
C VAL A 27 -8.67 -5.41 -1.45
N SER A 28 -9.59 -4.59 -0.98
CA SER A 28 -9.91 -3.32 -1.60
C SER A 28 -8.92 -2.27 -1.10
N ALA A 29 -8.00 -1.84 -1.97
CA ALA A 29 -7.17 -0.67 -1.71
C ALA A 29 -7.99 0.58 -1.99
N GLN A 30 -8.13 1.48 -1.01
CA GLN A 30 -8.85 2.73 -1.16
C GLN A 30 -7.90 3.92 -1.01
N THR A 31 -7.85 4.81 -2.00
CA THR A 31 -7.21 6.12 -1.86
C THR A 31 -8.07 6.96 -0.92
N VAL A 32 -7.49 7.37 0.22
CA VAL A 32 -8.20 8.08 1.28
C VAL A 32 -8.02 9.60 1.15
N SER A 33 -6.86 10.03 0.65
CA SER A 33 -6.58 11.43 0.42
C SER A 33 -5.56 11.62 -0.70
N THR A 34 -5.72 12.73 -1.41
CA THR A 34 -4.75 13.23 -2.39
C THR A 34 -4.62 14.73 -2.17
N GLN A 35 -3.40 15.23 -2.06
CA GLN A 35 -3.13 16.67 -1.96
C GLN A 35 -1.91 17.04 -2.78
N THR A 36 -1.93 18.23 -3.37
CA THR A 36 -0.77 18.79 -4.07
C THR A 36 -0.24 19.98 -3.28
N ILE A 37 1.05 19.99 -3.04
CA ILE A 37 1.77 20.99 -2.26
C ILE A 37 2.77 21.68 -3.19
N ASP A 38 2.72 22.99 -3.26
CA ASP A 38 3.75 23.82 -3.91
C ASP A 38 4.91 24.03 -2.93
N LEU A 39 6.10 23.60 -3.32
CA LEU A 39 7.33 23.74 -2.53
C LEU A 39 8.14 24.98 -2.92
N GLY A 40 7.66 25.79 -3.85
CA GLY A 40 8.38 26.93 -4.43
C GLY A 40 9.38 26.56 -5.52
N ASP A 41 9.92 27.58 -6.20
CA ASP A 41 10.89 27.42 -7.29
C ASP A 41 10.45 26.45 -8.40
N GLY A 42 9.14 26.34 -8.63
CA GLY A 42 8.53 25.44 -9.62
C GLY A 42 8.48 23.96 -9.18
N TRP A 43 8.81 23.65 -7.93
CA TRP A 43 8.66 22.32 -7.37
C TRP A 43 7.25 22.11 -6.85
N THR A 44 6.65 20.98 -7.21
CA THR A 44 5.40 20.50 -6.64
C THR A 44 5.53 19.05 -6.20
N VAL A 45 4.81 18.68 -5.17
CA VAL A 45 4.66 17.29 -4.73
C VAL A 45 3.17 16.97 -4.59
N THR A 46 2.75 15.88 -5.20
CA THR A 46 1.42 15.30 -4.97
C THR A 46 1.57 14.13 -4.01
N GLU A 47 0.92 14.23 -2.87
CA GLU A 47 0.86 13.15 -1.86
C GLU A 47 -0.44 12.37 -2.01
N GLU A 48 -0.33 11.05 -2.01
CA GLU A 48 -1.46 10.12 -1.98
C GLU A 48 -1.32 9.20 -0.76
N LEU A 49 -2.41 9.07 0.00
CA LEU A 49 -2.54 8.08 1.07
C LEU A 49 -3.52 7.01 0.63
N ILE A 50 -3.06 5.77 0.61
CA ILE A 50 -3.83 4.60 0.23
C ILE A 50 -3.89 3.67 1.44
N ILE A 51 -5.10 3.35 1.89
CA ILE A 51 -5.32 2.39 2.98
C ILE A 51 -5.85 1.09 2.36
N ASN A 52 -5.22 0.00 2.72
CA ASN A 52 -5.68 -1.34 2.37
C ASN A 52 -6.48 -1.88 3.56
N ASP A 53 -7.80 -1.77 3.48
CA ASP A 53 -8.69 -2.32 4.49
C ASP A 53 -8.70 -3.86 4.39
N GLN A 54 -7.77 -4.49 5.09
CA GLN A 54 -7.97 -5.85 5.55
C GLN A 54 -8.64 -5.76 6.91
N ALA A 55 -9.93 -6.05 6.95
CA ALA A 55 -10.73 -6.08 8.18
C ALA A 55 -10.29 -7.23 9.10
N ARG A 56 -9.05 -7.22 9.54
CA ARG A 56 -8.55 -8.05 10.62
C ARG A 56 -8.29 -7.15 11.82
N THR A 57 -9.02 -7.41 12.88
CA THR A 57 -8.84 -6.83 14.20
C THR A 57 -7.35 -6.66 14.53
N ALA A 58 -6.93 -5.42 14.80
CA ALA A 58 -5.60 -5.04 15.28
C ALA A 58 -4.45 -4.95 14.27
N SER A 59 -4.71 -4.94 12.95
CA SER A 59 -3.67 -4.70 11.94
C SER A 59 -4.21 -3.92 10.74
N ARG A 60 -3.41 -2.97 10.23
CA ARG A 60 -3.75 -2.17 9.05
C ARG A 60 -2.53 -1.94 8.18
N ALA A 61 -2.69 -2.08 6.86
CA ALA A 61 -1.67 -1.75 5.88
C ALA A 61 -1.99 -0.43 5.21
N ALA A 62 -0.97 0.39 4.96
CA ALA A 62 -1.12 1.64 4.24
C ALA A 62 0.10 1.96 3.40
N THR A 63 -0.11 2.70 2.33
CA THR A 63 0.92 3.22 1.43
C THR A 63 0.79 4.73 1.33
N LYS A 64 1.91 5.43 1.52
CA LYS A 64 2.03 6.86 1.20
C LYS A 64 2.91 6.99 -0.01
N LYS A 65 2.41 7.68 -1.05
CA LYS A 65 3.12 7.99 -2.27
C LYS A 65 3.35 9.49 -2.37
N GLN A 66 4.53 9.90 -2.85
CA GLN A 66 4.85 11.27 -3.25
C GLN A 66 5.31 11.27 -4.70
N SER A 67 4.60 12.03 -5.54
CA SER A 67 4.92 12.29 -6.93
C SER A 67 5.51 13.70 -7.05
N PHE A 68 6.78 13.79 -7.41
CA PHE A 68 7.52 15.04 -7.53
C PHE A 68 7.52 15.54 -8.96
N SER A 69 7.29 16.84 -9.14
CA SER A 69 7.49 17.51 -10.43
C SER A 69 8.22 18.84 -10.26
N LYS A 70 8.82 19.34 -11.35
CA LYS A 70 9.46 20.65 -11.42
C LYS A 70 9.10 21.34 -12.73
N ASN A 71 8.48 22.53 -12.63
CA ASN A 71 7.95 23.27 -13.77
C ASN A 71 7.05 22.39 -14.67
N GLY A 72 6.22 21.53 -14.05
CA GLY A 72 5.34 20.59 -14.74
C GLY A 72 5.98 19.32 -15.31
N GLU A 73 7.32 19.18 -15.22
CA GLU A 73 8.04 17.97 -15.65
C GLU A 73 8.10 16.97 -14.50
N ALA A 74 7.66 15.72 -14.74
CA ALA A 74 7.75 14.64 -13.75
C ALA A 74 9.22 14.32 -13.42
N ILE A 75 9.52 14.20 -12.14
CA ILE A 75 10.87 13.95 -11.60
C ILE A 75 10.98 12.58 -10.98
N ALA A 76 10.07 12.24 -10.06
CA ALA A 76 10.12 10.97 -9.34
C ALA A 76 8.77 10.60 -8.74
N ASP A 77 8.55 9.30 -8.63
CA ASP A 77 7.51 8.68 -7.81
C ASP A 77 8.16 7.84 -6.72
N ILE A 78 7.92 8.21 -5.48
CA ILE A 78 8.45 7.51 -4.31
C ILE A 78 7.27 7.06 -3.45
N ALA A 79 7.26 5.78 -3.03
CA ALA A 79 6.23 5.28 -2.14
C ALA A 79 6.82 4.43 -1.01
N ILE A 80 6.21 4.55 0.15
CA ILE A 80 6.48 3.70 1.31
C ILE A 80 5.21 2.97 1.71
N THR A 81 5.33 1.70 2.01
CA THR A 81 4.24 0.87 2.52
C THR A 81 4.59 0.38 3.90
N GLY A 82 3.65 0.42 4.81
CA GLY A 82 3.76 -0.08 6.16
C GLY A 82 2.60 -0.97 6.57
N VAL A 83 2.89 -1.96 7.41
CA VAL A 83 1.88 -2.73 8.14
C VAL A 83 2.01 -2.40 9.62
N PHE A 84 0.93 -1.94 10.20
CA PHE A 84 0.84 -1.51 11.58
C PHE A 84 0.01 -2.51 12.40
N ARG A 85 0.40 -2.71 13.65
CA ARG A 85 -0.39 -3.41 14.67
C ARG A 85 -0.74 -2.44 15.76
N TYR A 86 -1.99 -2.49 16.24
CA TYR A 86 -2.52 -1.60 17.27
C TYR A 86 -3.55 -2.36 18.12
N ASP A 87 -3.74 -1.93 19.37
CA ASP A 87 -4.62 -2.60 20.32
C ASP A 87 -5.44 -1.63 21.20
N GLY A 88 -5.51 -0.36 20.82
CA GLY A 88 -6.15 0.71 21.57
C GLY A 88 -5.27 1.34 22.65
N SER A 89 -4.19 0.66 23.04
CA SER A 89 -3.22 1.14 24.04
C SER A 89 -1.86 1.42 23.40
N THR A 90 -1.41 0.54 22.52
CA THR A 90 -0.12 0.57 21.84
C THR A 90 -0.28 0.53 20.33
N VAL A 91 0.77 0.95 19.64
CA VAL A 91 0.92 0.81 18.19
C VAL A 91 2.37 0.48 17.86
N SER A 92 2.57 -0.36 16.86
CA SER A 92 3.89 -0.73 16.36
C SER A 92 3.88 -0.96 14.85
N VAL A 93 5.04 -0.79 14.22
CA VAL A 93 5.28 -1.16 12.81
C VAL A 93 5.71 -2.62 12.77
N SER A 94 4.91 -3.49 12.15
CA SER A 94 5.24 -4.90 11.99
C SER A 94 6.06 -5.18 10.72
N SER A 95 5.86 -4.39 9.66
CA SER A 95 6.72 -4.41 8.48
C SER A 95 6.72 -3.06 7.77
N LYS A 96 7.78 -2.80 7.01
CA LYS A 96 7.90 -1.60 6.17
C LYS A 96 8.74 -1.89 4.94
N VAL A 97 8.41 -1.24 3.84
CA VAL A 97 9.15 -1.32 2.57
C VAL A 97 9.07 0.01 1.81
N VAL A 98 10.12 0.35 1.09
CA VAL A 98 10.04 1.37 0.03
C VAL A 98 9.49 0.65 -1.19
N SER A 99 8.19 0.85 -1.47
CA SER A 99 7.45 0.07 -2.47
C SER A 99 7.61 0.62 -3.90
N GLN A 100 8.04 1.89 -4.03
CA GLN A 100 8.30 2.52 -5.32
C GLN A 100 9.48 3.50 -5.22
N LYS A 101 10.36 3.54 -6.23
CA LYS A 101 11.50 4.46 -6.37
C LYS A 101 11.77 4.77 -7.83
N ASP A 102 10.77 5.27 -8.54
CA ASP A 102 10.91 5.60 -9.96
C ASP A 102 11.43 7.01 -10.11
N THR A 103 12.38 7.21 -11.01
CA THR A 103 12.91 8.53 -11.35
C THR A 103 12.90 8.73 -12.86
N TYR A 104 12.68 9.97 -13.29
CA TYR A 104 12.45 10.32 -14.69
C TYR A 104 13.45 11.39 -15.14
N ASN A 105 13.62 11.52 -16.45
CA ASN A 105 14.33 12.64 -17.08
C ASN A 105 15.76 12.85 -16.55
N GLY A 106 16.47 11.76 -16.23
CA GLY A 106 17.86 11.81 -15.74
C GLY A 106 18.01 12.27 -14.29
N TRP A 107 16.93 12.28 -13.51
CA TRP A 107 16.98 12.43 -12.06
C TRP A 107 17.38 11.11 -11.39
N SER A 108 17.93 11.21 -10.20
CA SER A 108 18.28 10.08 -9.35
C SER A 108 17.78 10.31 -7.93
N PHE A 109 17.31 9.24 -7.28
CA PHE A 109 16.94 9.25 -5.88
C PHE A 109 18.01 8.55 -5.03
N THR A 110 18.52 9.24 -4.02
CA THR A 110 19.41 8.67 -3.01
C THR A 110 18.66 8.62 -1.68
N GLN A 111 18.45 7.42 -1.16
CA GLN A 111 17.87 7.23 0.16
C GLN A 111 18.92 7.50 1.24
N ASN A 112 18.61 8.42 2.17
CA ASN A 112 19.47 8.74 3.31
C ASN A 112 19.13 7.87 4.52
N SER A 113 17.83 7.73 4.84
CA SER A 113 17.37 6.87 5.93
C SER A 113 16.00 6.27 5.65
N PHE A 114 15.73 5.11 6.24
CA PHE A 114 14.42 4.48 6.26
C PHE A 114 14.22 3.80 7.62
N THR A 115 13.55 4.47 8.53
CA THR A 115 13.44 4.09 9.93
C THR A 115 11.98 3.92 10.36
N SER A 116 11.77 3.29 11.51
CA SER A 116 10.48 3.26 12.18
C SER A 116 10.64 3.36 13.68
N SER A 117 9.69 4.05 14.33
CA SER A 117 9.62 4.18 15.77
C SER A 117 8.16 4.28 16.19
N GLY A 118 7.75 3.45 17.16
CA GLY A 118 6.33 3.34 17.55
C GLY A 118 5.47 3.02 16.33
N GLY A 119 4.44 3.83 16.10
CA GLY A 119 3.53 3.74 14.96
C GLY A 119 3.95 4.58 13.75
N THR A 120 5.21 5.01 13.63
CA THR A 120 5.65 5.92 12.56
C THR A 120 6.75 5.28 11.72
N ILE A 121 6.62 5.40 10.41
CA ILE A 121 7.65 5.09 9.40
C ILE A 121 8.12 6.41 8.80
N THR A 122 9.43 6.60 8.68
CA THR A 122 10.02 7.80 8.08
C THR A 122 11.03 7.39 7.01
N LEU A 123 10.88 7.96 5.82
CA LEU A 123 11.84 7.90 4.72
C LEU A 123 12.40 9.29 4.46
N THR A 124 13.72 9.42 4.43
CA THR A 124 14.38 10.62 3.97
C THR A 124 15.32 10.31 2.83
N GLY A 125 15.47 11.26 1.91
CA GLY A 125 16.32 11.11 0.75
C GLY A 125 16.51 12.41 0.00
N LYS A 126 17.19 12.30 -1.14
CA LYS A 126 17.55 13.43 -1.99
C LYS A 126 17.31 13.06 -3.46
N LEU A 127 16.65 13.97 -4.18
CA LEU A 127 16.55 13.93 -5.63
C LEU A 127 17.63 14.81 -6.23
N THR A 128 18.42 14.26 -7.13
CA THR A 128 19.55 14.96 -7.76
C THR A 128 19.55 14.76 -9.27
N LYS A 129 20.00 15.80 -9.98
CA LYS A 129 20.30 15.75 -11.41
C LYS A 129 21.58 16.57 -11.65
N PRO A 130 22.52 16.13 -12.49
CA PRO A 130 23.71 16.90 -12.81
C PRO A 130 23.35 18.34 -13.23
N LEU A 131 24.09 19.31 -12.69
CA LEU A 131 23.93 20.75 -12.99
C LEU A 131 22.54 21.34 -12.64
N ARG A 132 21.78 20.68 -11.76
CA ARG A 132 20.44 21.14 -11.31
C ARG A 132 20.38 21.24 -9.79
N VAL A 133 19.46 22.08 -9.32
CA VAL A 133 19.16 22.18 -7.88
C VAL A 133 18.51 20.88 -7.41
N SER A 134 19.01 20.33 -6.30
CA SER A 134 18.49 19.10 -5.69
C SER A 134 17.19 19.33 -4.92
N GLY A 135 16.31 18.35 -4.92
CA GLY A 135 15.12 18.29 -4.08
C GLY A 135 15.32 17.37 -2.86
N SER A 136 14.65 17.68 -1.75
CA SER A 136 14.62 16.81 -0.58
C SER A 136 13.35 15.96 -0.57
N VAL A 137 13.49 14.69 -0.21
CA VAL A 137 12.38 13.78 0.03
C VAL A 137 12.27 13.57 1.54
N ASN A 138 11.10 13.82 2.09
CA ASN A 138 10.78 13.57 3.49
C ASN A 138 9.35 13.04 3.57
N MET A 139 9.21 11.75 3.78
CA MET A 139 7.92 11.07 3.87
C MET A 139 7.73 10.51 5.25
N LYS A 140 6.53 10.71 5.79
CA LYS A 140 6.12 10.17 7.09
C LYS A 140 4.77 9.50 6.95
N LEU A 141 4.69 8.24 7.37
CA LEU A 141 3.46 7.45 7.42
C LEU A 141 3.24 7.03 8.87
N THR A 142 2.11 7.41 9.44
CA THR A 142 1.83 7.22 10.88
C THR A 142 0.54 6.45 11.07
N CYS A 143 0.53 5.56 12.05
CA CYS A 143 -0.66 4.91 12.59
C CYS A 143 -0.74 5.22 14.08
N ASP A 144 -1.91 5.59 14.57
CA ASP A 144 -2.16 5.75 16.00
C ASP A 144 -2.59 4.43 16.68
N LYS A 145 -2.72 4.45 18.00
CA LYS A 145 -3.14 3.29 18.79
C LYS A 145 -4.56 2.79 18.50
N ASN A 146 -5.38 3.59 17.83
CA ASN A 146 -6.75 3.26 17.41
C ASN A 146 -6.81 2.79 15.95
N GLY A 147 -5.66 2.75 15.24
CA GLY A 147 -5.57 2.34 13.86
C GLY A 147 -5.82 3.45 12.84
N ASN A 148 -5.88 4.72 13.25
CA ASN A 148 -6.00 5.83 12.29
C ASN A 148 -4.66 6.07 11.60
N ILE A 149 -4.68 6.18 10.27
CA ILE A 149 -3.50 6.38 9.42
C ILE A 149 -3.43 7.84 8.94
N SER A 150 -2.19 8.39 8.91
CA SER A 150 -1.90 9.73 8.38
C SER A 150 -0.52 9.84 7.74
#